data_1615f456d2e8efce406ee40384018811
#
_entry.id   1615f456d2e8efce406ee40384018811
#
_cell.length_a   1.000
_cell.length_b   1.000
_cell.length_c   1.000
_cell.angle_alpha   90.00
_cell.angle_beta   90.00
_cell.angle_gamma   90.00
#
_symmetry.space_group_name_H-M   'P 1'
#
loop_
_entity.id
_entity.type
_entity.pdbx_description
1 polymer ?
#
loop_
_entity_poly.entity_id
_entity_poly.type
_entity_poly.pdbx_seq_one_letter_code
_entity_poly.pdbx_strand_id
1 'polypeptide(L)'
;MSEPSWEAARQQLIQLLREHAVQYGPTIAEPGVVTDVFIDPSRVTLRGDGLSLIEALLVPLLREDHVEAVGGPAMGAIPLVTLLARQQ
;
A
#
# COMPACT_ATOMS: atom_id res chain seq x y z
N MET A 1 -14.41 -21.13 6.27
CA MET A 1 -13.49 -20.20 6.95
C MET A 1 -13.87 -18.77 6.55
N SER A 2 -14.08 -17.96 7.53
CA SER A 2 -14.38 -16.55 7.25
C SER A 2 -13.10 -15.80 6.89
N GLU A 3 -13.21 -14.93 5.91
CA GLU A 3 -12.12 -14.02 5.60
C GLU A 3 -11.87 -13.09 6.78
N PRO A 4 -10.64 -12.62 6.98
CA PRO A 4 -10.37 -11.58 7.97
C PRO A 4 -11.27 -10.39 7.68
N SER A 5 -11.77 -9.75 8.72
CA SER A 5 -12.54 -8.54 8.55
C SER A 5 -11.66 -7.47 7.87
N TRP A 6 -12.32 -6.53 7.19
CA TRP A 6 -11.61 -5.41 6.57
C TRP A 6 -10.77 -4.65 7.60
N GLU A 7 -11.32 -4.46 8.79
CA GLU A 7 -10.60 -3.77 9.87
C GLU A 7 -9.40 -4.56 10.37
N ALA A 8 -9.50 -5.89 10.44
CA ALA A 8 -8.34 -6.72 10.81
C ALA A 8 -7.23 -6.62 9.77
N ALA A 9 -7.56 -6.65 8.49
CA ALA A 9 -6.60 -6.47 7.41
C ALA A 9 -5.94 -5.09 7.47
N ARG A 10 -6.73 -4.07 7.76
CA ARG A 10 -6.24 -2.71 7.93
C ARG A 10 -5.22 -2.62 9.06
N GLN A 11 -5.52 -3.22 10.21
CA GLN A 11 -4.58 -3.22 11.35
C GLN A 11 -3.30 -3.96 11.03
N GLN A 12 -3.38 -5.08 10.34
CA GLN A 12 -2.20 -5.83 9.93
C GLN A 12 -1.35 -5.03 8.96
N LEU A 13 -1.96 -4.31 8.02
CA LEU A 13 -1.23 -3.46 7.08
C LEU A 13 -0.55 -2.31 7.80
N ILE A 14 -1.22 -1.68 8.75
CA ILE A 14 -0.62 -0.62 9.57
C ILE A 14 0.62 -1.15 10.28
N GLN A 15 0.55 -2.36 10.84
CA GLN A 15 1.67 -2.96 11.53
C GLN A 15 2.85 -3.19 10.59
N LEU A 16 2.61 -3.72 9.39
CA LEU A 16 3.67 -3.90 8.39
C LEU A 16 4.30 -2.58 7.99
N LEU A 17 3.50 -1.54 7.80
CA LEU A 17 4.02 -0.22 7.46
C LEU A 17 4.90 0.33 8.56
N ARG A 18 4.50 0.18 9.82
CA ARG A 18 5.29 0.63 10.96
C ARG A 18 6.62 -0.11 11.07
N GLU A 19 6.61 -1.40 10.81
CA GLU A 19 7.81 -2.24 10.93
C GLU A 19 8.80 -2.04 9.79
N HIS A 20 8.32 -1.81 8.58
CA HIS A 20 9.17 -1.87 7.38
C HIS A 20 9.28 -0.59 6.58
N ALA A 21 8.27 0.26 6.62
CA ALA A 21 8.16 1.41 5.72
C ALA A 21 8.41 2.77 6.38
N VAL A 22 8.13 2.88 7.68
CA VAL A 22 8.24 4.16 8.38
C VAL A 22 9.63 4.31 8.96
N GLN A 23 10.29 5.44 8.64
CA GLN A 23 11.60 5.79 9.17
C GLN A 23 11.45 7.09 9.97
N TYR A 24 12.00 7.08 11.17
CA TYR A 24 12.00 8.24 12.05
C TYR A 24 13.38 8.90 12.06
N GLY A 25 13.40 10.20 12.28
CA GLY A 25 14.61 10.99 12.34
C GLY A 25 14.79 11.86 11.11
N PRO A 26 15.73 12.81 11.14
CA PRO A 26 15.92 13.72 10.01
C PRO A 26 16.23 12.97 8.73
N THR A 27 15.42 13.20 7.71
CA THR A 27 15.54 12.56 6.41
C THR A 27 15.29 13.61 5.34
N ILE A 28 16.08 13.56 4.26
CA ILE A 28 15.86 14.43 3.11
C ILE A 28 14.80 13.77 2.24
N ALA A 29 13.57 14.29 2.27
CA ALA A 29 12.45 13.77 1.50
C ALA A 29 12.59 14.14 0.03
N GLU A 30 13.05 15.35 -0.24
CA GLU A 30 13.35 15.88 -1.57
C GLU A 30 14.39 16.99 -1.42
N PRO A 31 15.05 17.44 -2.50
CA PRO A 31 16.09 18.45 -2.40
C PRO A 31 15.63 19.68 -1.63
N GLY A 32 16.34 20.03 -0.56
CA GLY A 32 16.05 21.18 0.26
C GLY A 32 14.95 20.99 1.31
N VAL A 33 14.34 19.80 1.38
CA VAL A 33 13.29 19.50 2.35
C VAL A 33 13.73 18.40 3.30
N VAL A 34 13.76 18.72 4.61
CA VAL A 34 14.07 17.76 5.66
C VAL A 34 12.79 17.44 6.42
N THR A 35 12.55 16.16 6.66
CA THR A 35 11.39 15.71 7.43
C THR A 35 11.84 14.80 8.58
N ASP A 36 11.08 14.81 9.67
CA ASP A 36 11.36 13.95 10.83
C ASP A 36 10.78 12.55 10.67
N VAL A 37 9.91 12.36 9.70
CA VAL A 37 9.30 11.06 9.38
C VAL A 37 9.30 10.88 7.87
N PHE A 38 9.75 9.73 7.42
CA PHE A 38 9.71 9.36 6.02
C PHE A 38 9.03 8.00 5.87
N ILE A 39 8.13 7.88 4.90
CA ILE A 39 7.45 6.63 4.61
C ILE A 39 7.87 6.15 3.23
N ASP A 40 8.42 4.93 3.17
CA ASP A 40 8.79 4.27 1.93
C ASP A 40 7.84 3.08 1.69
N PRO A 41 6.73 3.31 0.98
CA PRO A 41 5.71 2.26 0.79
C PRO A 41 6.23 1.04 0.04
N SER A 42 7.27 1.17 -0.79
CA SER A 42 7.80 0.05 -1.57
C SER A 42 8.28 -1.10 -0.68
N ARG A 43 8.68 -0.80 0.54
CA ARG A 43 9.11 -1.83 1.49
C ARG A 43 7.96 -2.74 1.94
N VAL A 44 6.73 -2.35 1.66
CA VAL A 44 5.53 -3.13 1.92
C VAL A 44 4.88 -3.60 0.62
N THR A 45 4.82 -2.72 -0.39
CA THR A 45 4.16 -3.06 -1.67
C THR A 45 4.91 -4.12 -2.46
N LEU A 46 6.21 -4.32 -2.18
CA LEU A 46 7.01 -5.36 -2.83
C LEU A 46 7.09 -6.65 -1.99
N ARG A 47 6.36 -6.73 -0.89
CA ARG A 47 6.23 -7.94 -0.07
C ARG A 47 4.93 -8.65 -0.41
N GLY A 48 4.99 -9.98 -0.45
CA GLY A 48 3.80 -10.78 -0.72
C GLY A 48 2.71 -10.59 0.33
N ASP A 49 3.09 -10.53 1.62
CA ASP A 49 2.13 -10.29 2.69
C ASP A 49 1.52 -8.89 2.62
N GLY A 50 2.33 -7.88 2.29
CA GLY A 50 1.85 -6.51 2.13
C GLY A 50 0.88 -6.38 0.97
N LEU A 51 1.22 -6.95 -0.19
CA LEU A 51 0.33 -6.93 -1.36
C LEU A 51 -0.98 -7.66 -1.09
N SER A 52 -0.94 -8.79 -0.40
CA SER A 52 -2.16 -9.53 -0.07
C SER A 52 -3.11 -8.73 0.79
N LEU A 53 -2.58 -8.00 1.77
CA LEU A 53 -3.40 -7.13 2.62
C LEU A 53 -3.98 -5.96 1.83
N ILE A 54 -3.17 -5.35 0.97
CA ILE A 54 -3.64 -4.24 0.13
C ILE A 54 -4.73 -4.71 -0.82
N GLU A 55 -4.57 -5.88 -1.43
CA GLU A 55 -5.60 -6.48 -2.26
C GLU A 55 -6.90 -6.66 -1.49
N ALA A 56 -6.82 -7.23 -0.29
CA ALA A 56 -7.99 -7.46 0.55
C ALA A 56 -8.73 -6.16 0.92
N LEU A 57 -7.99 -5.06 1.04
CA LEU A 57 -8.57 -3.77 1.40
C LEU A 57 -9.12 -2.99 0.21
N LEU A 58 -8.42 -3.01 -0.92
CA LEU A 58 -8.76 -2.15 -2.05
C LEU A 58 -9.68 -2.81 -3.08
N VAL A 59 -9.57 -4.11 -3.30
CA VAL A 59 -10.39 -4.79 -4.32
C VAL A 59 -11.88 -4.64 -4.07
N PRO A 60 -12.38 -4.79 -2.82
CA PRO A 60 -13.81 -4.56 -2.58
C PRO A 60 -14.27 -3.15 -2.94
N LEU A 61 -13.41 -2.14 -2.71
CA LEU A 61 -13.73 -0.75 -3.04
C LEU A 61 -13.81 -0.54 -4.55
N LEU A 62 -12.89 -1.14 -5.30
CA LEU A 62 -12.91 -1.05 -6.77
C LEU A 62 -14.14 -1.71 -7.36
N ARG A 63 -14.55 -2.85 -6.82
CA ARG A 63 -15.76 -3.55 -7.29
C ARG A 63 -17.02 -2.77 -6.99
N GLU A 64 -17.08 -2.14 -5.81
CA GLU A 64 -18.21 -1.30 -5.45
C GLU A 64 -18.37 -0.12 -6.40
N ASP A 65 -17.26 0.49 -6.80
CA ASP A 65 -17.26 1.66 -7.68
C ASP A 65 -17.29 1.30 -9.17
N HIS A 66 -17.32 0.02 -9.53
CA HIS A 66 -17.32 -0.46 -10.91
C HIS A 66 -16.16 0.11 -11.75
N VAL A 67 -14.96 0.08 -11.18
CA VAL A 67 -13.76 0.65 -11.81
C VAL A 67 -13.35 -0.19 -13.03
N GLU A 68 -13.08 0.45 -14.15
CA GLU A 68 -12.66 -0.22 -15.39
C GLU A 68 -11.16 -0.21 -15.61
N ALA A 69 -10.46 0.76 -15.05
CA ALA A 69 -9.01 0.88 -15.19
C ALA A 69 -8.43 1.57 -13.95
N VAL A 70 -7.15 1.29 -13.70
CA VAL A 70 -6.44 1.88 -12.58
C VAL A 70 -5.13 2.48 -13.06
N GLY A 71 -4.66 3.51 -12.36
CA GLY A 71 -3.40 4.15 -12.65
C GLY A 71 -2.78 4.72 -11.38
N GLY A 72 -1.54 5.12 -11.49
CA GLY A 72 -0.83 5.73 -10.38
C GLY A 72 0.53 6.28 -10.82
N PRO A 73 1.19 7.02 -9.94
CA PRO A 73 2.47 7.62 -10.28
C PRO A 73 3.57 6.59 -10.50
N ALA A 74 4.30 6.74 -11.59
CA ALA A 74 5.46 5.89 -11.87
C ALA A 74 6.60 6.26 -10.90
N MET A 75 7.48 5.32 -10.53
CA MET A 75 7.37 3.88 -10.79
C MET A 75 6.88 3.15 -9.54
N GLY A 76 6.80 3.85 -8.41
CA GLY A 76 6.46 3.26 -7.12
C GLY A 76 5.07 2.64 -7.08
N ALA A 77 4.13 3.16 -7.87
CA ALA A 77 2.77 2.62 -7.89
C ALA A 77 2.61 1.39 -8.77
N ILE A 78 3.59 1.03 -9.59
CA ILE A 78 3.46 -0.07 -10.55
C ILE A 78 3.00 -1.39 -9.91
N PRO A 79 3.57 -1.85 -8.80
CA PRO A 79 3.11 -3.09 -8.18
C PRO A 79 1.64 -3.06 -7.79
N LEU A 80 1.18 -1.95 -7.22
CA LEU A 80 -0.22 -1.78 -6.82
C LEU A 80 -1.15 -1.72 -8.02
N VAL A 81 -0.80 -0.93 -9.02
CA VAL A 81 -1.61 -0.76 -10.22
C VAL A 81 -1.75 -2.09 -10.95
N THR A 82 -0.66 -2.84 -11.09
CA THR A 82 -0.67 -4.14 -11.74
C THR A 82 -1.56 -5.14 -11.00
N LEU A 83 -1.42 -5.20 -9.69
CA LEU A 83 -2.23 -6.08 -8.85
C LEU A 83 -3.72 -5.74 -8.99
N LEU A 84 -4.07 -4.47 -8.89
CA LEU A 84 -5.45 -4.02 -8.93
C LEU A 84 -6.07 -4.18 -10.33
N ALA A 85 -5.31 -3.89 -11.38
CA ALA A 85 -5.78 -4.07 -12.75
C ALA A 85 -6.14 -5.53 -13.02
N ARG A 86 -5.36 -6.45 -12.50
CA ARG A 86 -5.58 -7.87 -12.70
C ARG A 86 -6.87 -8.37 -12.02
N GLN A 87 -7.37 -7.65 -11.03
CA GLN A 87 -8.57 -8.03 -10.28
C GLN A 87 -9.88 -7.60 -10.95
N GLN A 88 -9.80 -6.93 -12.06
CA GLN A 88 -10.98 -6.46 -12.79
C GLN A 88 -11.55 -7.49 -13.74
#